data_b431892f731d9e6d2eb679a9e1c6fc79
#
_entry.id   b431892f731d9e6d2eb679a9e1c6fc79
#
_cell.length_a   1.000
_cell.length_b   1.000
_cell.length_c   1.000
_cell.angle_alpha   90.00
_cell.angle_beta   90.00
_cell.angle_gamma   90.00
#
_symmetry.space_group_name_H-M   'P 1'
#
loop_
_entity.id
_entity.type
_entity.pdbx_description
1 polymer ?
#
loop_
_entity_poly.entity_id
_entity_poly.type
_entity_poly.pdbx_seq_one_letter_code
_entity_poly.pdbx_strand_id
1 'polypeptide(L)'
;MTMHRSSIGQTLAPSLAVSCWVQGEPIDLSQLLGHVVLLEVFQVNCPGCFLYSLPQAVDLHYRYGDQGLVVIGIATAFEDFDKNTLENLRSLIDSGRVIGETLRMLSEHQQLQNGRWPVRLPFPIAMDHLIPADNKVTPDAVESFIQQKLPDFTSQPIAQQNRIREQTTAYLANLQYYAETFERFALKGTPSQILIDKQGILRYSRFGYDSELEHDIQDLLNESVS
;
A
#
# COMPACT_ATOMS: atom_id res chain seq x y z
N MET A 1 -7.59 -12.04 -17.31
CA MET A 1 -7.29 -12.60 -15.98
C MET A 1 -8.16 -11.82 -15.00
N THR A 2 -9.28 -12.40 -14.61
CA THR A 2 -10.32 -11.71 -13.81
C THR A 2 -9.81 -11.59 -12.38
N MET A 3 -9.46 -10.37 -11.98
CA MET A 3 -9.08 -10.09 -10.58
C MET A 3 -10.30 -10.28 -9.68
N HIS A 4 -10.14 -11.02 -8.60
CA HIS A 4 -11.18 -11.23 -7.60
C HIS A 4 -11.55 -9.89 -6.95
N ARG A 5 -12.78 -9.43 -7.22
CA ARG A 5 -13.46 -8.40 -6.42
C ARG A 5 -13.78 -8.99 -5.05
N SER A 6 -12.91 -8.78 -4.08
CA SER A 6 -13.28 -8.98 -2.68
C SER A 6 -14.01 -7.73 -2.23
N SER A 7 -15.34 -7.71 -2.29
CA SER A 7 -16.13 -6.76 -1.50
C SER A 7 -15.90 -7.14 -0.04
N ILE A 8 -15.08 -6.36 0.64
CA ILE A 8 -14.89 -6.49 2.09
C ILE A 8 -16.23 -6.03 2.69
N GLY A 9 -16.82 -6.82 3.58
CA GLY A 9 -18.10 -6.48 4.21
C GLY A 9 -18.05 -5.13 4.93
N GLN A 10 -19.18 -4.64 5.45
CA GLN A 10 -19.35 -3.33 6.12
C GLN A 10 -18.47 -3.18 7.38
N THR A 11 -17.16 -3.18 7.21
CA THR A 11 -16.18 -3.05 8.29
C THR A 11 -15.53 -1.68 8.23
N LEU A 12 -15.50 -0.98 9.37
CA LEU A 12 -14.76 0.28 9.48
C LEU A 12 -13.31 0.06 9.07
N ALA A 13 -12.75 1.01 8.33
CA ALA A 13 -11.34 0.98 7.97
C ALA A 13 -10.48 1.01 9.24
N PRO A 14 -9.43 0.19 9.33
CA PRO A 14 -8.48 0.27 10.42
C PRO A 14 -7.81 1.66 10.48
N SER A 15 -7.43 2.10 11.68
CA SER A 15 -6.64 3.32 11.82
C SER A 15 -5.26 3.17 11.18
N LEU A 16 -4.75 4.27 10.64
CA LEU A 16 -3.37 4.33 10.17
C LEU A 16 -2.39 4.21 11.34
N ALA A 17 -1.32 3.48 11.16
CA ALA A 17 -0.20 3.43 12.08
C ALA A 17 1.05 3.94 11.36
N VAL A 18 1.33 5.23 11.49
CA VAL A 18 2.42 5.89 10.80
C VAL A 18 3.45 6.44 11.79
N SER A 19 4.73 6.35 11.42
CA SER A 19 5.82 6.86 12.26
C SER A 19 5.96 8.38 12.17
N CYS A 20 5.74 8.94 10.98
CA CYS A 20 5.76 10.39 10.77
C CYS A 20 5.10 10.75 9.43
N TRP A 21 4.61 11.97 9.35
CA TRP A 21 4.20 12.62 8.11
C TRP A 21 5.40 13.36 7.51
N VAL A 22 5.72 13.09 6.25
CA VAL A 22 6.82 13.73 5.53
C VAL A 22 6.33 14.88 4.66
N GLN A 23 5.03 14.88 4.35
CA GLN A 23 4.35 15.93 3.59
C GLN A 23 2.91 16.06 4.08
N GLY A 24 2.41 17.31 4.19
CA GLY A 24 1.06 17.60 4.69
C GLY A 24 0.96 17.51 6.22
N GLU A 25 -0.24 17.82 6.72
CA GLU A 25 -0.54 17.73 8.16
C GLU A 25 -0.92 16.28 8.53
N PRO A 26 -0.72 15.87 9.79
CA PRO A 26 -1.20 14.60 10.30
C PRO A 26 -2.71 14.44 10.14
N ILE A 27 -3.13 13.29 9.62
CA ILE A 27 -4.55 12.97 9.35
C ILE A 27 -4.93 11.70 10.10
N ASP A 28 -6.06 11.76 10.81
CA ASP A 28 -6.77 10.57 11.28
C ASP A 28 -7.96 10.30 10.33
N LEU A 29 -8.16 9.04 9.95
CA LEU A 29 -9.26 8.65 9.04
C LEU A 29 -10.65 9.04 9.59
N SER A 30 -10.81 9.10 10.91
CA SER A 30 -12.06 9.55 11.53
C SER A 30 -12.40 11.01 11.24
N GLN A 31 -11.42 11.84 10.89
CA GLN A 31 -11.61 13.25 10.53
C GLN A 31 -12.08 13.40 9.07
N LEU A 32 -12.04 12.33 8.29
CA LEU A 32 -12.38 12.33 6.87
C LEU A 32 -13.78 11.80 6.58
N LEU A 33 -14.63 11.64 7.61
CA LEU A 33 -16.03 11.28 7.38
C LEU A 33 -16.71 12.31 6.47
N GLY A 34 -17.51 11.81 5.54
CA GLY A 34 -18.10 12.61 4.47
C GLY A 34 -17.27 12.69 3.19
N HIS A 35 -16.02 12.20 3.20
CA HIS A 35 -15.13 12.14 2.04
C HIS A 35 -14.89 10.68 1.62
N VAL A 36 -14.63 10.47 0.34
CA VAL A 36 -14.07 9.22 -0.16
C VAL A 36 -12.56 9.30 0.00
N VAL A 37 -11.95 8.25 0.58
CA VAL A 37 -10.50 8.25 0.81
C VAL A 37 -9.83 7.17 -0.05
N LEU A 38 -8.81 7.57 -0.80
CA LEU A 38 -7.88 6.67 -1.47
C LEU A 38 -6.57 6.64 -0.69
N LEU A 39 -6.25 5.48 -0.09
CA LEU A 39 -4.91 5.23 0.43
C LEU A 39 -4.07 4.58 -0.68
N GLU A 40 -3.03 5.26 -1.11
CA GLU A 40 -2.01 4.74 -2.03
C GLU A 40 -0.82 4.24 -1.22
N VAL A 41 -0.71 2.90 -1.09
CA VAL A 41 0.37 2.27 -0.32
C VAL A 41 1.47 1.83 -1.26
N PHE A 42 2.67 2.36 -1.05
CA PHE A 42 3.80 2.18 -1.95
C PHE A 42 5.12 1.94 -1.21
N GLN A 43 6.13 1.43 -1.92
CA GLN A 43 7.50 1.42 -1.46
C GLN A 43 8.37 2.32 -2.34
N VAL A 44 9.39 2.94 -1.77
CA VAL A 44 10.33 3.78 -2.53
C VAL A 44 11.10 2.95 -3.56
N ASN A 45 11.37 1.67 -3.25
CA ASN A 45 11.99 0.71 -4.15
C ASN A 45 10.94 -0.21 -4.83
N CYS A 46 9.91 0.38 -5.44
CA CYS A 46 8.85 -0.36 -6.14
C CYS A 46 8.60 0.23 -7.53
N PRO A 47 9.20 -0.30 -8.60
CA PRO A 47 9.03 0.23 -9.97
C PRO A 47 7.58 0.38 -10.41
N GLY A 48 6.72 -0.60 -10.10
CA GLY A 48 5.30 -0.57 -10.45
C GLY A 48 4.54 0.58 -9.80
N CYS A 49 4.95 0.97 -8.59
CA CYS A 49 4.38 2.13 -7.91
C CYS A 49 4.62 3.43 -8.70
N PHE A 50 5.84 3.61 -9.21
CA PHE A 50 6.24 4.82 -9.92
C PHE A 50 5.82 4.85 -11.39
N LEU A 51 5.74 3.69 -12.04
CA LEU A 51 5.32 3.61 -13.45
C LEU A 51 3.81 3.74 -13.61
N TYR A 52 3.02 3.33 -12.61
CA TYR A 52 1.57 3.20 -12.78
C TYR A 52 0.76 3.84 -11.66
N SER A 53 0.85 3.38 -10.41
CA SER A 53 -0.14 3.71 -9.39
C SER A 53 0.00 5.12 -8.82
N LEU A 54 1.22 5.58 -8.53
CA LEU A 54 1.43 6.96 -8.06
C LEU A 54 1.03 8.00 -9.11
N PRO A 55 1.37 7.86 -10.42
CA PRO A 55 0.83 8.74 -11.46
C PRO A 55 -0.70 8.72 -11.54
N GLN A 56 -1.32 7.54 -11.41
CA GLN A 56 -2.78 7.41 -11.38
C GLN A 56 -3.37 8.13 -10.16
N ALA A 57 -2.80 7.95 -8.97
CA ALA A 57 -3.24 8.62 -7.75
C ALA A 57 -3.14 10.16 -7.86
N VAL A 58 -2.08 10.66 -8.51
CA VAL A 58 -1.92 12.11 -8.80
C VAL A 58 -3.01 12.62 -9.73
N ASP A 59 -3.30 11.91 -10.82
CA ASP A 59 -4.37 12.27 -11.76
C ASP A 59 -5.73 12.29 -11.05
N LEU A 60 -6.04 11.25 -10.29
CA LEU A 60 -7.30 11.15 -9.52
C LEU A 60 -7.44 12.25 -8.47
N HIS A 61 -6.35 12.61 -7.78
CA HIS A 61 -6.33 13.71 -6.83
C HIS A 61 -6.75 15.03 -7.49
N TYR A 62 -6.17 15.36 -8.66
CA TYR A 62 -6.51 16.60 -9.35
C TYR A 62 -7.93 16.61 -9.94
N ARG A 63 -8.42 15.47 -10.39
CA ARG A 63 -9.73 15.38 -11.04
C ARG A 63 -10.89 15.31 -10.05
N TYR A 64 -10.69 14.71 -8.90
CA TYR A 64 -11.77 14.41 -7.95
C TYR A 64 -11.60 15.06 -6.57
N GLY A 65 -10.49 15.73 -6.29
CA GLY A 65 -10.25 16.38 -5.00
C GLY A 65 -11.35 17.39 -4.63
N ASP A 66 -11.72 18.25 -5.55
CA ASP A 66 -12.81 19.23 -5.37
C ASP A 66 -14.21 18.58 -5.30
N GLN A 67 -14.32 17.29 -5.62
CA GLN A 67 -15.56 16.51 -5.55
C GLN A 67 -15.66 15.67 -4.28
N GLY A 68 -14.65 15.76 -3.39
CA GLY A 68 -14.65 15.07 -2.10
C GLY A 68 -13.79 13.81 -2.03
N LEU A 69 -12.87 13.61 -2.99
CA LEU A 69 -11.83 12.58 -2.88
C LEU A 69 -10.65 13.14 -2.08
N VAL A 70 -10.23 12.40 -1.05
CA VAL A 70 -8.97 12.65 -0.34
C VAL A 70 -7.99 11.53 -0.67
N VAL A 71 -6.83 11.88 -1.22
CA VAL A 71 -5.74 10.91 -1.48
C VAL A 71 -4.69 11.04 -0.39
N ILE A 72 -4.21 9.91 0.13
CA ILE A 72 -3.14 9.83 1.14
C ILE A 72 -2.13 8.79 0.67
N GLY A 73 -0.84 9.15 0.62
CA GLY A 73 0.25 8.23 0.34
C GLY A 73 0.82 7.64 1.63
N ILE A 74 0.94 6.31 1.69
CA ILE A 74 1.60 5.60 2.78
C ILE A 74 2.81 4.87 2.22
N ALA A 75 4.01 5.38 2.54
CA ALA A 75 5.24 4.66 2.22
C ALA A 75 5.47 3.57 3.25
N THR A 76 5.56 2.32 2.81
CA THR A 76 5.73 1.15 3.67
C THR A 76 7.06 0.43 3.38
N ALA A 77 7.42 -0.56 4.20
CA ALA A 77 8.52 -1.47 3.94
C ALA A 77 8.20 -2.85 4.52
N PHE A 78 8.07 -3.85 3.67
CA PHE A 78 7.96 -5.26 4.04
C PHE A 78 9.11 -6.10 3.46
N GLU A 79 9.93 -5.50 2.63
CA GLU A 79 11.17 -6.02 2.03
C GLU A 79 12.13 -4.85 1.72
N ASP A 80 13.35 -5.14 1.32
CA ASP A 80 14.36 -4.11 0.96
C ASP A 80 14.45 -2.97 2.00
N PHE A 81 14.51 -3.33 3.28
CA PHE A 81 14.50 -2.38 4.40
C PHE A 81 15.65 -1.36 4.36
N ASP A 82 16.74 -1.69 3.68
CA ASP A 82 17.87 -0.80 3.42
C ASP A 82 17.56 0.29 2.38
N LYS A 83 16.53 0.09 1.55
CA LYS A 83 16.10 1.01 0.49
C LYS A 83 14.79 1.73 0.84
N ASN A 84 13.83 1.01 1.43
CA ASN A 84 12.53 1.56 1.82
C ASN A 84 12.62 2.30 3.16
N THR A 85 13.45 3.33 3.21
CA THR A 85 13.77 4.12 4.42
C THR A 85 13.10 5.48 4.41
N LEU A 86 12.94 6.05 5.59
CA LEU A 86 12.45 7.42 5.75
C LEU A 86 13.36 8.45 5.03
N GLU A 87 14.67 8.24 5.02
CA GLU A 87 15.63 9.11 4.34
C GLU A 87 15.39 9.11 2.82
N ASN A 88 15.23 7.93 2.23
CA ASN A 88 14.95 7.81 0.80
C ASN A 88 13.56 8.36 0.44
N LEU A 89 12.57 8.19 1.31
CA LEU A 89 11.25 8.81 1.14
C LEU A 89 11.34 10.35 1.14
N ARG A 90 12.07 10.94 2.09
CA ARG A 90 12.31 12.39 2.12
C ARG A 90 13.02 12.87 0.86
N SER A 91 14.07 12.15 0.43
CA SER A 91 14.81 12.49 -0.80
C SER A 91 13.92 12.44 -2.05
N LEU A 92 12.98 11.49 -2.10
CA LEU A 92 11.97 11.42 -3.16
C LEU A 92 11.06 12.66 -3.13
N ILE A 93 10.49 13.00 -1.98
CA ILE A 93 9.54 14.11 -1.84
C ILE A 93 10.23 15.45 -2.12
N ASP A 94 11.41 15.69 -1.55
CA ASP A 94 12.12 16.95 -1.67
C ASP A 94 12.66 17.20 -3.08
N SER A 95 13.11 16.16 -3.76
CA SER A 95 13.88 16.33 -4.97
C SER A 95 13.57 15.40 -6.13
N GLY A 96 12.63 14.47 -5.98
CA GLY A 96 12.34 13.44 -6.99
C GLY A 96 13.45 12.40 -7.12
N ARG A 97 14.34 12.27 -6.14
CA ARG A 97 15.40 11.25 -6.16
C ARG A 97 14.79 9.87 -5.94
N VAL A 98 15.04 8.98 -6.86
CA VAL A 98 14.67 7.57 -6.81
C VAL A 98 15.91 6.68 -6.68
N ILE A 99 15.75 5.47 -6.18
CA ILE A 99 16.85 4.56 -5.86
C ILE A 99 16.56 3.13 -6.33
N GLY A 100 17.57 2.26 -6.28
CA GLY A 100 17.43 0.82 -6.47
C GLY A 100 16.76 0.41 -7.78
N GLU A 101 15.84 -0.54 -7.71
CA GLU A 101 15.10 -1.04 -8.86
C GLU A 101 14.19 0.01 -9.48
N THR A 102 13.63 0.90 -8.67
CA THR A 102 12.84 2.05 -9.17
C THR A 102 13.69 2.93 -10.08
N LEU A 103 14.90 3.30 -9.66
CA LEU A 103 15.83 4.09 -10.49
C LEU A 103 16.17 3.36 -11.80
N ARG A 104 16.49 2.06 -11.69
CA ARG A 104 16.84 1.24 -12.86
C ARG A 104 15.71 1.21 -13.88
N MET A 105 14.49 0.83 -13.45
CA MET A 105 13.33 0.69 -14.33
C MET A 105 12.88 2.03 -14.93
N LEU A 106 12.85 3.10 -14.15
CA LEU A 106 12.49 4.43 -14.66
C LEU A 106 13.52 4.95 -15.66
N SER A 107 14.82 4.63 -15.48
CA SER A 107 15.87 4.94 -16.46
C SER A 107 15.65 4.17 -17.76
N GLU A 108 15.39 2.88 -17.70
CA GLU A 108 15.15 2.02 -18.87
C GLU A 108 13.89 2.48 -19.65
N HIS A 109 12.85 2.94 -18.95
CA HIS A 109 11.62 3.45 -19.56
C HIS A 109 11.69 4.95 -19.92
N GLN A 110 12.86 5.60 -19.77
CA GLN A 110 13.06 7.02 -20.06
C GLN A 110 12.09 7.97 -19.32
N GLN A 111 11.71 7.58 -18.08
CA GLN A 111 10.78 8.32 -17.23
C GLN A 111 11.47 9.34 -16.30
N LEU A 112 12.80 9.47 -16.39
CA LEU A 112 13.57 10.41 -15.58
C LEU A 112 13.87 11.70 -16.36
N GLN A 113 13.80 12.82 -15.67
CA GLN A 113 14.27 14.14 -16.15
C GLN A 113 15.45 14.58 -15.29
N ASN A 114 16.61 14.80 -15.90
CA ASN A 114 17.86 15.11 -15.19
C ASN A 114 18.20 14.10 -14.08
N GLY A 115 17.93 12.80 -14.30
CA GLY A 115 18.18 11.74 -13.34
C GLY A 115 17.21 11.68 -12.17
N ARG A 116 16.08 12.39 -12.24
CA ARG A 116 15.06 12.47 -11.20
C ARG A 116 13.69 12.12 -11.75
N TRP A 117 12.85 11.56 -10.91
CA TRP A 117 11.44 11.35 -11.25
C TRP A 117 10.71 12.69 -11.22
N PRO A 118 10.08 13.10 -12.34
CA PRO A 118 9.54 14.45 -12.47
C PRO A 118 8.16 14.64 -11.81
N VAL A 119 7.48 13.54 -11.45
CA VAL A 119 6.13 13.61 -10.90
C VAL A 119 6.19 14.09 -9.44
N ARG A 120 5.45 15.14 -9.14
CA ARG A 120 5.23 15.63 -7.78
C ARG A 120 3.99 15.00 -7.20
N LEU A 121 4.08 14.53 -5.98
CA LEU A 121 2.94 13.99 -5.24
C LEU A 121 2.25 15.15 -4.51
N PRO A 122 0.98 15.52 -4.87
CA PRO A 122 0.33 16.72 -4.34
C PRO A 122 -0.44 16.50 -3.04
N PHE A 123 -0.48 15.28 -2.53
CA PHE A 123 -1.27 14.86 -1.38
C PHE A 123 -0.40 14.56 -0.14
N PRO A 124 -0.99 14.45 1.05
CA PRO A 124 -0.28 14.09 2.28
C PRO A 124 0.40 12.72 2.17
N ILE A 125 1.63 12.62 2.72
CA ILE A 125 2.44 11.40 2.66
C ILE A 125 3.01 11.12 4.05
N ALA A 126 2.84 9.86 4.49
CA ALA A 126 3.40 9.38 5.73
C ALA A 126 4.28 8.14 5.51
N MET A 127 5.20 7.90 6.44
CA MET A 127 5.94 6.65 6.56
C MET A 127 5.21 5.71 7.50
N ASP A 128 4.97 4.48 7.07
CA ASP A 128 4.40 3.41 7.89
C ASP A 128 5.21 3.19 9.18
N HIS A 129 4.57 2.76 10.24
CA HIS A 129 5.25 2.42 11.47
C HIS A 129 5.83 1.01 11.38
N LEU A 130 7.17 0.92 11.45
CA LEU A 130 7.89 -0.33 11.39
C LEU A 130 8.18 -0.83 12.80
N ILE A 131 7.60 -1.97 13.16
CA ILE A 131 7.82 -2.64 14.44
C ILE A 131 8.91 -3.70 14.25
N PRO A 132 9.99 -3.71 15.04
CA PRO A 132 11.00 -4.77 14.98
C PRO A 132 10.37 -6.15 15.11
N ALA A 133 10.70 -7.07 14.21
CA ALA A 133 10.21 -8.43 14.26
C ALA A 133 10.88 -9.20 15.43
N ASP A 134 10.06 -9.90 16.21
CA ASP A 134 10.58 -10.91 17.14
C ASP A 134 10.86 -12.18 16.32
N ASN A 135 12.13 -12.45 16.00
CA ASN A 135 12.55 -13.54 15.14
C ASN A 135 12.31 -14.95 15.75
N LYS A 136 11.46 -15.08 16.75
CA LYS A 136 11.02 -16.35 17.29
C LYS A 136 9.99 -17.01 16.38
N VAL A 137 10.46 -17.73 15.39
CA VAL A 137 9.60 -18.50 14.49
C VAL A 137 9.14 -19.78 15.17
N THR A 138 7.88 -19.82 15.55
CA THR A 138 7.25 -21.05 16.06
C THR A 138 6.38 -21.69 14.97
N PRO A 139 6.13 -23.01 15.00
CA PRO A 139 5.21 -23.65 14.07
C PRO A 139 3.82 -22.98 14.05
N ASP A 140 3.30 -22.58 15.22
CA ASP A 140 2.00 -21.92 15.34
C ASP A 140 2.01 -20.53 14.67
N ALA A 141 3.10 -19.77 14.79
CA ALA A 141 3.25 -18.48 14.10
C ALA A 141 3.28 -18.66 12.57
N VAL A 142 3.96 -19.71 12.09
CA VAL A 142 3.99 -20.06 10.66
C VAL A 142 2.60 -20.41 10.14
N GLU A 143 1.88 -21.30 10.83
CA GLU A 143 0.53 -21.69 10.43
C GLU A 143 -0.45 -20.51 10.47
N SER A 144 -0.39 -19.68 11.53
CA SER A 144 -1.23 -18.47 11.65
C SER A 144 -0.98 -17.50 10.51
N PHE A 145 0.29 -17.24 10.18
CA PHE A 145 0.67 -16.38 9.06
C PHE A 145 0.15 -16.91 7.72
N ILE A 146 0.32 -18.23 7.48
CA ILE A 146 -0.16 -18.89 6.27
C ILE A 146 -1.68 -18.78 6.15
N GLN A 147 -2.42 -19.08 7.22
CA GLN A 147 -3.89 -19.01 7.21
C GLN A 147 -4.40 -17.61 6.91
N GLN A 148 -3.74 -16.59 7.47
CA GLN A 148 -4.10 -15.19 7.21
C GLN A 148 -3.86 -14.77 5.75
N LYS A 149 -2.75 -15.20 5.16
CA LYS A 149 -2.37 -14.76 3.79
C LYS A 149 -2.89 -15.69 2.69
N LEU A 150 -3.18 -16.96 2.99
CA LEU A 150 -3.60 -17.99 2.05
C LEU A 150 -4.80 -18.79 2.61
N PRO A 151 -6.02 -18.28 2.54
CA PRO A 151 -7.22 -18.96 3.07
C PRO A 151 -7.42 -20.38 2.53
N ASP A 152 -7.02 -20.63 1.28
CA ASP A 152 -7.17 -21.93 0.61
C ASP A 152 -5.96 -22.87 0.82
N PHE A 153 -5.09 -22.58 1.79
CA PHE A 153 -3.88 -23.35 2.04
C PHE A 153 -4.13 -24.83 2.27
N THR A 154 -5.16 -25.17 3.07
CA THR A 154 -5.49 -26.55 3.40
C THR A 154 -6.01 -27.38 2.22
N SER A 155 -6.48 -26.74 1.15
CA SER A 155 -6.92 -27.39 -0.08
C SER A 155 -5.77 -27.72 -1.04
N GLN A 156 -4.56 -27.22 -0.77
CA GLN A 156 -3.39 -27.45 -1.62
C GLN A 156 -2.83 -28.88 -1.44
N PRO A 157 -2.18 -29.47 -2.45
CA PRO A 157 -1.46 -30.74 -2.31
C PRO A 157 -0.44 -30.69 -1.19
N ILE A 158 -0.25 -31.79 -0.45
CA ILE A 158 0.65 -31.86 0.73
C ILE A 158 2.08 -31.37 0.39
N ALA A 159 2.61 -31.75 -0.77
CA ALA A 159 3.93 -31.30 -1.20
C ALA A 159 4.02 -29.77 -1.34
N GLN A 160 2.95 -29.14 -1.81
CA GLN A 160 2.87 -27.68 -1.91
C GLN A 160 2.69 -27.03 -0.55
N GLN A 161 1.89 -27.60 0.34
CA GLN A 161 1.76 -27.13 1.72
C GLN A 161 3.12 -27.13 2.44
N ASN A 162 3.89 -28.21 2.32
CA ASN A 162 5.22 -28.29 2.93
C ASN A 162 6.17 -27.23 2.41
N ARG A 163 6.19 -27.01 1.08
CA ARG A 163 6.99 -25.97 0.45
C ARG A 163 6.60 -24.56 0.93
N ILE A 164 5.31 -24.29 1.06
CA ILE A 164 4.80 -23.01 1.59
C ILE A 164 5.25 -22.83 3.03
N ARG A 165 5.16 -23.86 3.89
CA ARG A 165 5.65 -23.80 5.27
C ARG A 165 7.14 -23.49 5.35
N GLU A 166 7.96 -24.18 4.56
CA GLU A 166 9.41 -23.94 4.50
C GLU A 166 9.71 -22.50 4.08
N GLN A 167 9.07 -22.02 3.03
CA GLN A 167 9.24 -20.64 2.54
C GLN A 167 8.78 -19.61 3.58
N THR A 168 7.62 -19.83 4.23
CA THR A 168 7.11 -18.95 5.28
C THR A 168 8.02 -18.95 6.50
N THR A 169 8.53 -20.10 6.89
CA THR A 169 9.49 -20.21 8.00
C THR A 169 10.76 -19.40 7.70
N ALA A 170 11.32 -19.55 6.49
CA ALA A 170 12.49 -18.80 6.06
C ALA A 170 12.20 -17.29 5.99
N TYR A 171 11.03 -16.90 5.49
CA TYR A 171 10.59 -15.50 5.44
C TYR A 171 10.53 -14.89 6.84
N LEU A 172 9.77 -15.52 7.77
CA LEU A 172 9.60 -15.02 9.14
C LEU A 172 10.92 -14.98 9.92
N ALA A 173 11.82 -15.95 9.70
CA ALA A 173 13.15 -15.98 10.34
C ALA A 173 14.05 -14.81 9.89
N ASN A 174 13.86 -14.28 8.70
CA ASN A 174 14.63 -13.19 8.12
C ASN A 174 13.88 -11.84 8.15
N LEU A 175 12.65 -11.81 8.65
CA LEU A 175 11.86 -10.60 8.72
C LEU A 175 12.49 -9.64 9.75
N GLN A 176 12.84 -8.43 9.31
CA GLN A 176 13.44 -7.43 10.20
C GLN A 176 12.38 -6.60 10.91
N TYR A 177 11.29 -6.28 10.22
CA TYR A 177 10.22 -5.43 10.73
C TYR A 177 8.87 -5.88 10.20
N TYR A 178 7.82 -5.60 10.97
CA TYR A 178 6.42 -5.59 10.53
C TYR A 178 6.02 -4.16 10.25
N ALA A 179 5.45 -3.90 9.08
CA ALA A 179 4.89 -2.61 8.72
C ALA A 179 3.43 -2.56 9.19
N GLU A 180 3.15 -1.74 10.21
CA GLU A 180 1.92 -1.86 10.99
C GLU A 180 0.66 -1.50 10.19
N THR A 181 0.68 -0.41 9.40
CA THR A 181 -0.45 -0.08 8.51
C THR A 181 -0.63 -1.15 7.44
N PHE A 182 0.46 -1.61 6.82
CA PHE A 182 0.42 -2.67 5.83
C PHE A 182 -0.25 -3.95 6.36
N GLU A 183 0.08 -4.36 7.60
CA GLU A 183 -0.52 -5.53 8.23
C GLU A 183 -1.98 -5.29 8.66
N ARG A 184 -2.32 -4.11 9.20
CA ARG A 184 -3.70 -3.76 9.59
C ARG A 184 -4.69 -3.86 8.43
N PHE A 185 -4.26 -3.48 7.24
CA PHE A 185 -5.05 -3.58 6.01
C PHE A 185 -4.89 -4.91 5.29
N ALA A 186 -4.18 -5.89 5.88
CA ALA A 186 -3.93 -7.21 5.33
C ALA A 186 -3.40 -7.20 3.88
N LEU A 187 -2.50 -6.26 3.58
CA LEU A 187 -1.98 -6.06 2.23
C LEU A 187 -1.06 -7.22 1.81
N LYS A 188 -0.91 -7.40 0.49
CA LYS A 188 -0.15 -8.51 -0.11
C LYS A 188 1.13 -8.05 -0.80
N GLY A 189 1.31 -6.75 -0.99
CA GLY A 189 2.43 -6.16 -1.70
C GLY A 189 2.18 -4.70 -2.04
N THR A 190 3.07 -4.11 -2.84
CA THR A 190 2.93 -2.75 -3.38
C THR A 190 3.05 -2.74 -4.90
N PRO A 191 2.34 -1.83 -5.59
CA PRO A 191 1.39 -0.87 -5.04
C PRO A 191 0.14 -1.55 -4.48
N SER A 192 -0.46 -0.97 -3.44
CA SER A 192 -1.81 -1.33 -2.99
C SER A 192 -2.67 -0.09 -2.88
N GLN A 193 -3.89 -0.20 -3.41
CA GLN A 193 -4.88 0.87 -3.46
C GLN A 193 -6.09 0.49 -2.61
N ILE A 194 -6.42 1.33 -1.65
CA ILE A 194 -7.48 1.08 -0.68
C ILE A 194 -8.49 2.20 -0.79
N LEU A 195 -9.77 1.86 -1.00
CA LEU A 195 -10.86 2.81 -1.00
C LEU A 195 -11.71 2.68 0.26
N ILE A 196 -11.94 3.82 0.90
CA ILE A 196 -12.77 4.00 2.08
C ILE A 196 -13.88 4.97 1.70
N ASP A 197 -15.12 4.63 2.04
CA ASP A 197 -16.27 5.46 1.72
C ASP A 197 -16.50 6.61 2.72
N LYS A 198 -17.53 7.40 2.45
CA LYS A 198 -17.91 8.58 3.25
C LYS A 198 -18.30 8.24 4.71
N GLN A 199 -18.63 6.98 5.00
CA GLN A 199 -18.92 6.48 6.34
C GLN A 199 -17.69 5.90 7.06
N GLY A 200 -16.52 5.92 6.42
CA GLY A 200 -15.30 5.32 6.94
C GLY A 200 -15.23 3.79 6.76
N ILE A 201 -16.08 3.23 5.91
CA ILE A 201 -16.11 1.80 5.64
C ILE A 201 -15.07 1.44 4.57
N LEU A 202 -14.29 0.41 4.84
CA LEU A 202 -13.36 -0.17 3.87
C LEU A 202 -14.15 -0.88 2.76
N ARG A 203 -14.13 -0.31 1.56
CA ARG A 203 -14.88 -0.83 0.41
C ARG A 203 -14.04 -1.72 -0.49
N TYR A 204 -12.81 -1.33 -0.76
CA TYR A 204 -11.91 -2.05 -1.66
C TYR A 204 -10.48 -2.03 -1.12
N SER A 205 -9.77 -3.15 -1.32
CA SER A 205 -8.32 -3.27 -1.13
C SER A 205 -7.76 -4.07 -2.30
N ARG A 206 -6.90 -3.47 -3.09
CA ARG A 206 -6.39 -4.05 -4.33
C ARG A 206 -4.87 -3.96 -4.39
N PHE A 207 -4.28 -5.03 -4.89
CA PHE A 207 -2.85 -5.13 -5.14
C PHE A 207 -2.56 -4.96 -6.63
N GLY A 208 -1.58 -4.13 -6.97
CA GLY A 208 -1.20 -3.82 -8.34
C GLY A 208 -1.98 -2.64 -8.94
N TYR A 209 -1.75 -2.39 -10.23
CA TYR A 209 -2.50 -1.38 -11.00
C TYR A 209 -3.94 -1.84 -11.25
N ASP A 210 -4.88 -0.94 -11.07
CA ASP A 210 -6.30 -1.20 -11.30
C ASP A 210 -6.91 -0.17 -12.25
N SER A 211 -7.40 -0.65 -13.40
CA SER A 211 -8.08 0.18 -14.39
C SER A 211 -9.49 0.62 -13.96
N GLU A 212 -10.10 -0.11 -13.02
CA GLU A 212 -11.47 0.15 -12.54
C GLU A 212 -11.50 1.12 -11.33
N LEU A 213 -10.31 1.48 -10.80
CA LEU A 213 -10.20 2.34 -9.62
C LEU A 213 -10.97 3.65 -9.76
N GLU A 214 -10.89 4.29 -10.92
CA GLU A 214 -11.58 5.54 -11.19
C GLU A 214 -13.12 5.37 -11.16
N HIS A 215 -13.62 4.29 -11.74
CA HIS A 215 -15.05 3.99 -11.74
C HIS A 215 -15.58 3.77 -10.32
N ASP A 216 -14.85 3.01 -9.51
CA ASP A 216 -15.23 2.79 -8.11
C ASP A 216 -15.19 4.07 -7.28
N ILE A 217 -14.23 4.97 -7.53
CA ILE A 217 -14.20 6.30 -6.88
C ILE A 217 -15.43 7.11 -7.26
N GLN A 218 -15.81 7.14 -8.54
CA GLN A 218 -17.00 7.85 -9.01
C GLN A 218 -18.28 7.30 -8.37
N ASP A 219 -18.40 5.98 -8.28
CA ASP A 219 -19.55 5.33 -7.62
C ASP A 219 -19.63 5.76 -6.16
N LEU A 220 -18.52 5.72 -5.41
CA LEU A 220 -18.49 6.11 -4.00
C LEU A 220 -18.74 7.62 -3.80
N LEU A 221 -18.27 8.47 -4.70
CA LEU A 221 -18.54 9.91 -4.66
C LEU A 221 -20.03 10.22 -4.89
N ASN A 222 -20.72 9.43 -5.71
CA ASN A 222 -22.15 9.57 -6.00
C ASN A 222 -23.07 8.93 -4.93
N GLU A 223 -22.54 8.05 -4.06
CA GLU A 223 -23.32 7.47 -2.96
C GLU A 223 -23.79 8.57 -1.99
N SER A 224 -25.07 8.53 -1.62
CA SER A 224 -25.62 9.41 -0.59
C SER A 224 -25.11 9.00 0.79
N VAL A 225 -24.75 9.97 1.62
CA VAL A 225 -24.45 9.71 3.03
C VAL A 225 -25.81 9.46 3.72
N SER A 226 -26.08 8.20 4.10
CA SER A 226 -27.31 7.80 4.79
C SER A 226 -27.18 8.07 6.27
#